data_db6086d79fd12320b560e568fadf4d6d
#
_entry.id   db6086d79fd12320b560e568fadf4d6d
#
_cell.length_a   1.000
_cell.length_b   1.000
_cell.length_c   1.000
_cell.angle_alpha   90.00
_cell.angle_beta   90.00
_cell.angle_gamma   90.00
#
_symmetry.space_group_name_H-M   'P 1'
#
loop_
_entity.id
_entity.type
_entity.pdbx_description
1 polymer ?
#
loop_
_entity_poly.entity_id
_entity_poly.type
_entity_poly.pdbx_seq_one_letter_code
_entity_poly.pdbx_strand_id
1 'polypeptide(L)'
;RTNGVILGINPEFTKYNFRMYPNEYHISGFAAYASIPKVYHIGLYGKFNNIIRSLPLTFSFFKTKLLLTNYYGYGNLTNYDKELDENEFYKTNQEVNKISLGFEKEITDKITITFNAEYRKLETNIYNTLIASDIPNNKYGLGNFKSLSGELGVTSDFRDSKTFPSTGTYFFLFYKVYPKFYENMNLYQKLKIDGRVYFNPEFLNKSILALRFGGEKNFGTYPFFDACYLGGKENLRAYVLERFSGDAYLFFQSDLRLPISNIKIIVNGKLGILAFAETGKVFTDIPDKKWHPSFGSGIWFSAIKNTFNIVYNIGFSNELITHYVQTKFGF
;
A
#
# COMPACT_ATOMS: atom_id res chain seq x y z
N ARG A 1 -13.08 5.81 12.91
CA ARG A 1 -13.56 7.05 12.30
C ARG A 1 -14.66 6.73 11.30
N THR A 2 -15.82 7.28 11.46
CA THR A 2 -16.86 7.23 10.43
C THR A 2 -16.63 8.40 9.48
N ASN A 3 -16.12 8.14 8.28
CA ASN A 3 -15.96 9.18 7.24
C ASN A 3 -17.33 9.60 6.64
N GLY A 4 -18.42 9.26 7.31
CA GLY A 4 -19.76 9.45 6.75
C GLY A 4 -19.93 8.65 5.45
N VAL A 5 -20.65 9.23 4.51
CA VAL A 5 -20.83 8.66 3.16
C VAL A 5 -19.73 9.22 2.26
N ILE A 6 -19.01 8.33 1.58
CA ILE A 6 -18.05 8.69 0.53
C ILE A 6 -18.69 8.36 -0.81
N LEU A 7 -18.85 9.39 -1.64
CA LEU A 7 -19.31 9.25 -3.02
C LEU A 7 -18.18 9.62 -3.97
N GLY A 8 -18.01 8.85 -5.02
CA GLY A 8 -16.97 9.10 -6.02
C GLY A 8 -17.37 8.65 -7.42
N ILE A 9 -16.72 9.25 -8.40
CA ILE A 9 -16.81 8.91 -9.81
C ILE A 9 -15.42 8.68 -10.37
N ASN A 10 -15.29 7.77 -11.30
CA ASN A 10 -14.03 7.43 -11.98
C ASN A 10 -14.26 7.29 -13.49
N PRO A 11 -14.39 8.42 -14.24
CA PRO A 11 -14.48 8.35 -15.69
C PRO A 11 -13.16 7.89 -16.30
N GLU A 12 -13.25 7.00 -17.29
CA GLU A 12 -12.10 6.47 -18.03
C GLU A 12 -12.29 6.68 -19.52
N PHE A 13 -11.24 7.09 -20.19
CA PHE A 13 -11.20 7.24 -21.64
C PHE A 13 -9.99 6.53 -22.21
N THR A 14 -10.24 5.61 -23.17
CA THR A 14 -9.18 4.85 -23.83
C THR A 14 -9.32 5.03 -25.34
N LYS A 15 -8.25 5.47 -25.99
CA LYS A 15 -8.17 5.53 -27.44
C LYS A 15 -7.32 4.37 -27.95
N TYR A 16 -7.92 3.62 -28.86
CA TYR A 16 -7.24 2.57 -29.62
C TYR A 16 -6.83 3.10 -30.98
N ASN A 17 -5.71 2.63 -31.49
CA ASN A 17 -5.27 2.95 -32.85
C ASN A 17 -4.72 1.70 -33.54
N PHE A 18 -4.74 1.71 -34.86
CA PHE A 18 -4.28 0.58 -35.69
C PHE A 18 -2.79 0.28 -35.38
N ARG A 19 -2.46 -0.98 -35.15
CA ARG A 19 -1.12 -1.46 -34.79
C ARG A 19 -0.52 -0.90 -33.49
N MET A 20 -1.34 -0.35 -32.58
CA MET A 20 -0.92 0.09 -31.27
C MET A 20 -1.51 -0.82 -30.20
N TYR A 21 -0.66 -1.53 -29.47
CA TYR A 21 -1.05 -2.40 -28.37
C TYR A 21 -0.43 -1.90 -27.05
N PRO A 22 -1.18 -1.89 -25.93
CA PRO A 22 -2.60 -2.24 -25.76
C PRO A 22 -3.56 -1.15 -26.29
N ASN A 23 -3.15 0.12 -26.36
CA ASN A 23 -3.91 1.28 -26.81
C ASN A 23 -2.95 2.42 -27.17
N GLU A 24 -3.44 3.50 -27.79
CA GLU A 24 -2.65 4.71 -28.04
C GLU A 24 -2.45 5.50 -26.77
N TYR A 25 -3.55 5.76 -26.04
CA TYR A 25 -3.48 6.35 -24.72
C TYR A 25 -4.70 5.95 -23.86
N HIS A 26 -4.50 6.02 -22.55
CA HIS A 26 -5.54 5.83 -21.53
C HIS A 26 -5.49 7.00 -20.56
N ILE A 27 -6.64 7.61 -20.28
CA ILE A 27 -6.80 8.69 -19.32
C ILE A 27 -7.91 8.31 -18.36
N SER A 28 -7.67 8.41 -17.08
CA SER A 28 -8.70 8.24 -16.05
C SER A 28 -8.73 9.44 -15.12
N GLY A 29 -9.94 9.89 -14.80
CA GLY A 29 -10.19 10.89 -13.79
C GLY A 29 -10.79 10.23 -12.56
N PHE A 30 -10.52 10.77 -11.38
CA PHE A 30 -11.12 10.32 -10.14
C PHE A 30 -11.54 11.53 -9.32
N ALA A 31 -12.78 11.52 -8.83
CA ALA A 31 -13.27 12.53 -7.89
C ALA A 31 -14.11 11.85 -6.82
N ALA A 32 -13.80 12.10 -5.55
CA ALA A 32 -14.57 11.62 -4.41
C ALA A 32 -14.76 12.71 -3.37
N TYR A 33 -15.89 12.66 -2.68
CA TYR A 33 -16.22 13.54 -1.58
C TYR A 33 -16.70 12.71 -0.39
N ALA A 34 -16.16 13.01 0.78
CA ALA A 34 -16.59 12.44 2.06
C ALA A 34 -17.42 13.47 2.84
N SER A 35 -18.60 13.07 3.30
CA SER A 35 -19.53 13.96 4.01
C SER A 35 -19.04 14.37 5.39
N ILE A 36 -18.19 13.55 6.02
CA ILE A 36 -17.54 13.81 7.31
C ILE A 36 -16.07 13.40 7.17
N PRO A 37 -15.12 14.33 7.32
CA PRO A 37 -15.16 15.74 7.75
C PRO A 37 -15.37 16.77 6.61
N LYS A 38 -16.08 16.46 5.53
CA LYS A 38 -16.30 17.32 4.35
C LYS A 38 -15.00 17.56 3.57
N VAL A 39 -14.39 16.48 3.16
CA VAL A 39 -13.12 16.49 2.44
C VAL A 39 -13.26 15.84 1.07
N TYR A 40 -12.37 16.20 0.17
CA TYR A 40 -12.38 15.72 -1.20
C TYR A 40 -11.07 15.04 -1.59
N HIS A 41 -11.17 14.20 -2.59
CA HIS A 41 -10.03 13.62 -3.32
C HIS A 41 -10.29 13.78 -4.82
N ILE A 42 -9.35 14.38 -5.52
CA ILE A 42 -9.42 14.57 -6.98
C ILE A 42 -8.11 14.04 -7.56
N GLY A 43 -8.21 13.28 -8.64
CA GLY A 43 -7.06 12.73 -9.34
C GLY A 43 -7.26 12.69 -10.85
N LEU A 44 -6.15 12.73 -11.57
CA LEU A 44 -6.06 12.52 -13.01
C LEU A 44 -4.83 11.63 -13.28
N TYR A 45 -5.00 10.63 -14.08
CA TYR A 45 -3.95 9.75 -14.55
C TYR A 45 -4.00 9.65 -16.08
N GLY A 46 -2.83 9.64 -16.71
CA GLY A 46 -2.70 9.41 -18.14
C GLY A 46 -1.53 8.49 -18.45
N LYS A 47 -1.74 7.53 -19.34
CA LYS A 47 -0.70 6.70 -19.94
C LYS A 47 -0.75 6.85 -21.46
N PHE A 48 0.37 7.24 -22.06
CA PHE A 48 0.53 7.55 -23.49
C PHE A 48 1.58 6.62 -24.07
N ASN A 49 1.16 5.66 -24.86
CA ASN A 49 2.03 4.59 -25.33
C ASN A 49 2.89 4.95 -26.55
N ASN A 50 2.69 6.12 -27.15
CA ASN A 50 3.32 6.46 -28.43
C ASN A 50 3.89 7.88 -28.54
N ILE A 51 4.02 8.63 -27.45
CA ILE A 51 4.67 9.96 -27.48
C ILE A 51 6.17 9.81 -27.74
N ILE A 52 6.81 8.87 -27.07
CA ILE A 52 8.23 8.53 -27.26
C ILE A 52 8.27 7.08 -27.74
N ARG A 53 8.94 6.82 -28.85
CA ARG A 53 9.03 5.49 -29.46
C ARG A 53 9.44 4.42 -28.44
N SER A 54 8.58 3.41 -28.27
CA SER A 54 8.80 2.26 -27.37
C SER A 54 8.95 2.59 -25.87
N LEU A 55 8.57 3.80 -25.45
CA LEU A 55 8.65 4.24 -24.06
C LEU A 55 7.33 4.91 -23.65
N PRO A 56 6.38 4.20 -23.07
CA PRO A 56 5.14 4.76 -22.54
C PRO A 56 5.42 5.85 -21.51
N LEU A 57 4.80 7.01 -21.74
CA LEU A 57 4.83 8.15 -20.82
C LEU A 57 3.65 8.05 -19.86
N THR A 58 3.88 8.22 -18.58
CA THR A 58 2.84 8.29 -17.57
C THR A 58 2.81 9.68 -16.93
N PHE A 59 1.62 10.17 -16.67
CA PHE A 59 1.38 11.41 -15.94
C PHE A 59 0.37 11.13 -14.84
N SER A 60 0.57 11.68 -13.66
CA SER A 60 -0.47 11.70 -12.64
C SER A 60 -0.50 13.02 -11.87
N PHE A 61 -1.70 13.41 -11.53
CA PHE A 61 -1.98 14.50 -10.60
C PHE A 61 -2.99 14.02 -9.59
N PHE A 62 -2.79 14.33 -8.31
CA PHE A 62 -3.87 14.24 -7.34
C PHE A 62 -3.78 15.33 -6.28
N LYS A 63 -4.95 15.70 -5.79
CA LYS A 63 -5.14 16.59 -4.65
C LYS A 63 -6.11 15.94 -3.68
N THR A 64 -5.72 15.84 -2.41
CA THR A 64 -6.54 15.21 -1.39
C THR A 64 -6.40 15.86 -0.03
N LYS A 65 -7.52 15.88 0.70
CA LYS A 65 -7.57 16.16 2.15
C LYS A 65 -7.99 14.92 2.94
N LEU A 66 -8.15 13.77 2.25
CA LEU A 66 -8.53 12.49 2.85
C LEU A 66 -7.34 11.72 3.42
N LEU A 67 -6.12 12.21 3.22
CA LEU A 67 -4.94 11.51 3.70
C LEU A 67 -4.80 11.72 5.21
N LEU A 68 -4.70 10.61 5.91
CA LEU A 68 -4.41 10.55 7.33
C LEU A 68 -3.18 9.69 7.51
N THR A 69 -2.18 10.20 8.17
CA THR A 69 -1.08 9.40 8.70
C THR A 69 -1.35 9.15 10.16
N ASN A 70 -1.35 7.88 10.57
CA ASN A 70 -1.44 7.54 11.97
C ASN A 70 -0.02 7.53 12.55
N TYR A 71 0.12 8.07 13.75
CA TYR A 71 1.38 8.09 14.46
C TYR A 71 1.17 7.64 15.90
N TYR A 72 1.67 6.45 16.22
CA TYR A 72 1.57 5.82 17.55
C TYR A 72 2.88 5.90 18.34
N GLY A 73 3.82 6.76 17.92
CA GLY A 73 5.16 6.85 18.43
C GLY A 73 6.17 6.10 17.59
N TYR A 74 7.45 6.18 17.96
CA TYR A 74 8.57 5.66 17.20
C TYR A 74 9.14 4.40 17.83
N GLY A 75 9.27 3.33 17.06
CA GLY A 75 9.79 2.03 17.46
C GLY A 75 8.72 0.96 17.74
N ASN A 76 9.18 -0.16 18.31
CA ASN A 76 8.33 -1.35 18.56
C ASN A 76 7.68 -1.36 19.94
N LEU A 77 8.13 -0.50 20.87
CA LEU A 77 7.71 -0.53 22.28
C LEU A 77 6.65 0.52 22.61
N THR A 78 6.05 1.12 21.58
CA THR A 78 4.99 2.10 21.72
C THR A 78 3.70 1.47 22.25
N ASN A 79 2.98 2.17 23.12
CA ASN A 79 1.70 1.71 23.65
C ASN A 79 0.55 2.05 22.69
N TYR A 80 -0.41 1.14 22.59
CA TYR A 80 -1.68 1.37 21.92
C TYR A 80 -2.79 1.51 22.96
N ASP A 81 -3.53 2.60 22.87
CA ASP A 81 -4.70 2.85 23.69
C ASP A 81 -5.91 3.05 22.75
N LYS A 82 -6.91 2.19 22.92
CA LYS A 82 -8.10 2.19 22.05
C LYS A 82 -8.94 3.45 22.23
N GLU A 83 -9.06 3.98 23.44
CA GLU A 83 -9.83 5.18 23.72
C GLU A 83 -9.18 6.41 23.09
N LEU A 84 -7.85 6.52 23.17
CA LEU A 84 -7.08 7.58 22.49
C LEU A 84 -7.19 7.46 20.95
N ASP A 85 -7.22 6.24 20.42
CA ASP A 85 -7.41 6.03 18.98
C ASP A 85 -8.82 6.42 18.52
N GLU A 86 -9.85 6.08 19.28
CA GLU A 86 -11.23 6.51 19.04
C GLU A 86 -11.38 8.03 19.10
N ASN A 87 -10.64 8.70 19.96
CA ASN A 87 -10.56 10.18 20.09
C ASN A 87 -9.61 10.84 19.08
N GLU A 88 -9.13 10.10 18.08
CA GLU A 88 -8.27 10.59 16.99
C GLU A 88 -6.89 11.13 17.45
N PHE A 89 -6.43 10.83 18.67
CA PHE A 89 -5.17 11.32 19.21
C PHE A 89 -3.93 10.92 18.41
N TYR A 90 -3.97 9.77 17.74
CA TYR A 90 -2.89 9.25 16.89
C TYR A 90 -2.95 9.72 15.43
N LYS A 91 -3.96 10.51 15.04
CA LYS A 91 -4.23 10.86 13.64
C LYS A 91 -3.69 12.24 13.29
N THR A 92 -3.03 12.35 12.16
CA THR A 92 -2.62 13.62 11.57
C THR A 92 -3.44 13.89 10.31
N ASN A 93 -3.99 15.09 10.19
CA ASN A 93 -4.69 15.50 8.98
C ASN A 93 -3.71 16.13 7.99
N GLN A 94 -3.74 15.66 6.75
CA GLN A 94 -2.84 16.12 5.71
C GLN A 94 -3.59 16.54 4.45
N GLU A 95 -3.22 17.69 3.90
CA GLU A 95 -3.57 18.07 2.54
C GLU A 95 -2.37 17.81 1.64
N VAL A 96 -2.56 17.00 0.60
CA VAL A 96 -1.49 16.62 -0.33
C VAL A 96 -1.88 17.02 -1.74
N ASN A 97 -0.97 17.74 -2.40
CA ASN A 97 -0.98 17.98 -3.83
C ASN A 97 0.25 17.30 -4.43
N LYS A 98 0.04 16.47 -5.43
CA LYS A 98 1.09 15.65 -6.03
C LYS A 98 0.97 15.66 -7.55
N ILE A 99 2.10 15.84 -8.22
CA ILE A 99 2.22 15.73 -9.67
C ILE A 99 3.38 14.79 -9.94
N SER A 100 3.19 13.81 -10.80
CA SER A 100 4.28 12.96 -11.27
C SER A 100 4.27 12.78 -12.77
N LEU A 101 5.47 12.66 -13.32
CA LEU A 101 5.74 12.36 -14.71
C LEU A 101 6.71 11.17 -14.74
N GLY A 102 6.42 10.17 -15.56
CA GLY A 102 7.23 8.97 -15.56
C GLY A 102 7.24 8.25 -16.88
N PHE A 103 8.08 7.22 -16.93
CA PHE A 103 8.21 6.28 -18.03
C PHE A 103 8.07 4.87 -17.51
N GLU A 104 7.45 4.02 -18.32
CA GLU A 104 7.33 2.60 -18.05
C GLU A 104 7.89 1.82 -19.25
N LYS A 105 8.81 0.90 -18.99
CA LYS A 105 9.41 0.05 -20.01
C LYS A 105 9.19 -1.42 -19.68
N GLU A 106 8.41 -2.08 -20.48
CA GLU A 106 8.32 -3.55 -20.47
C GLU A 106 9.56 -4.11 -21.19
N ILE A 107 10.45 -4.76 -20.42
CA ILE A 107 11.63 -5.44 -20.96
C ILE A 107 11.22 -6.78 -21.53
N THR A 108 10.31 -7.46 -20.83
CA THR A 108 9.60 -8.66 -21.28
C THR A 108 8.15 -8.56 -20.81
N ASP A 109 7.29 -9.50 -21.23
CA ASP A 109 5.92 -9.65 -20.73
C ASP A 109 5.81 -9.81 -19.20
N LYS A 110 6.93 -10.08 -18.54
CA LYS A 110 7.02 -10.36 -17.08
C LYS A 110 7.90 -9.38 -16.30
N ILE A 111 8.70 -8.57 -16.97
CA ILE A 111 9.64 -7.64 -16.33
C ILE A 111 9.37 -6.23 -16.80
N THR A 112 9.06 -5.35 -15.87
CA THR A 112 8.78 -3.93 -16.12
C THR A 112 9.72 -3.06 -15.28
N ILE A 113 10.29 -2.03 -15.90
CA ILE A 113 11.05 -0.98 -15.24
C ILE A 113 10.25 0.32 -15.32
N THR A 114 10.14 1.02 -14.21
CA THR A 114 9.47 2.32 -14.11
C THR A 114 10.44 3.37 -13.61
N PHE A 115 10.35 4.55 -14.18
CA PHE A 115 11.02 5.74 -13.69
C PHE A 115 10.00 6.86 -13.53
N ASN A 116 9.99 7.55 -12.38
CA ASN A 116 9.11 8.69 -12.15
C ASN A 116 9.87 9.83 -11.48
N ALA A 117 9.53 11.06 -11.90
CA ALA A 117 9.83 12.27 -11.17
C ALA A 117 8.53 12.78 -10.52
N GLU A 118 8.60 13.18 -9.25
CA GLU A 118 7.43 13.58 -8.48
C GLU A 118 7.70 14.91 -7.76
N TYR A 119 6.78 15.85 -7.93
CA TYR A 119 6.65 17.03 -7.09
C TYR A 119 5.50 16.81 -6.10
N ARG A 120 5.74 17.06 -4.82
CA ARG A 120 4.75 16.98 -3.75
C ARG A 120 4.75 18.25 -2.91
N LYS A 121 3.56 18.82 -2.71
CA LYS A 121 3.28 19.80 -1.67
C LYS A 121 2.35 19.16 -0.65
N LEU A 122 2.75 19.20 0.62
CA LEU A 122 2.01 18.60 1.72
C LEU A 122 1.88 19.63 2.83
N GLU A 123 0.70 19.73 3.42
CA GLU A 123 0.43 20.52 4.60
C GLU A 123 -0.10 19.61 5.70
N THR A 124 0.57 19.61 6.85
CA THR A 124 0.19 18.81 8.01
C THR A 124 -0.40 19.71 9.07
N ASN A 125 -1.65 19.46 9.43
CA ASN A 125 -2.34 20.12 10.52
C ASN A 125 -2.31 19.24 11.77
N ILE A 126 -1.77 19.76 12.86
CA ILE A 126 -1.66 19.08 14.14
C ILE A 126 -2.40 19.88 15.20
N TYR A 127 -3.41 19.26 15.79
CA TYR A 127 -4.11 19.78 16.96
C TYR A 127 -4.30 18.62 17.94
N ASN A 128 -3.75 18.76 19.16
CA ASN A 128 -3.92 17.80 20.25
C ASN A 128 -3.63 16.32 19.87
N THR A 129 -2.56 16.10 19.13
CA THR A 129 -2.16 14.76 18.70
C THR A 129 -0.83 14.36 19.31
N LEU A 130 -0.57 13.04 19.38
CA LEU A 130 0.70 12.53 19.92
C LEU A 130 1.92 13.11 19.19
N ILE A 131 1.85 13.27 17.87
CA ILE A 131 2.97 13.84 17.09
C ILE A 131 3.35 15.25 17.55
N ALA A 132 2.37 16.05 18.03
CA ALA A 132 2.64 17.41 18.50
C ALA A 132 3.52 17.43 19.76
N SER A 133 3.40 16.42 20.62
CA SER A 133 4.21 16.28 21.84
C SER A 133 5.54 15.58 21.60
N ASP A 134 5.66 14.77 20.54
CA ASP A 134 6.82 13.92 20.25
C ASP A 134 7.84 14.55 19.27
N ILE A 135 7.51 15.72 18.71
CA ILE A 135 8.35 16.46 17.76
C ILE A 135 9.76 16.78 18.25
N PRO A 136 10.02 17.10 19.55
CA PRO A 136 11.37 17.39 20.02
C PRO A 136 12.38 16.27 19.76
N ASN A 137 11.91 15.05 19.49
CA ASN A 137 12.74 13.85 19.32
C ASN A 137 13.15 13.57 17.87
N ASN A 138 13.41 14.60 17.05
CA ASN A 138 14.02 14.52 15.70
C ASN A 138 13.10 14.26 14.49
N LYS A 139 11.80 14.43 14.59
CA LYS A 139 10.94 14.27 13.42
C LYS A 139 10.52 15.63 12.87
N TYR A 140 10.93 15.96 11.63
CA TYR A 140 10.46 17.14 10.94
C TYR A 140 9.35 16.80 9.93
N GLY A 141 8.70 17.78 9.35
CA GLY A 141 7.64 17.60 8.33
C GLY A 141 6.30 18.18 8.73
N LEU A 142 6.28 19.09 9.71
CA LEU A 142 5.07 19.78 10.13
C LEU A 142 4.83 21.05 9.32
N GLY A 143 3.56 21.46 9.23
CA GLY A 143 3.15 22.61 8.45
C GLY A 143 3.31 22.37 6.95
N ASN A 144 3.78 23.38 6.22
CA ASN A 144 3.96 23.34 4.77
C ASN A 144 5.28 22.67 4.39
N PHE A 145 5.19 21.59 3.63
CA PHE A 145 6.31 20.83 3.14
C PHE A 145 6.26 20.66 1.61
N LYS A 146 7.38 20.91 0.94
CA LYS A 146 7.50 20.72 -0.50
C LYS A 146 8.65 19.76 -0.77
N SER A 147 8.48 18.83 -1.69
CA SER A 147 9.51 17.89 -2.10
C SER A 147 9.52 17.67 -3.60
N LEU A 148 10.70 17.47 -4.14
CA LEU A 148 10.93 16.87 -5.45
C LEU A 148 11.63 15.54 -5.22
N SER A 149 11.27 14.53 -6.00
CA SER A 149 11.89 13.20 -5.90
C SER A 149 11.99 12.54 -7.25
N GLY A 150 12.99 11.65 -7.38
CA GLY A 150 13.12 10.72 -8.48
C GLY A 150 13.00 9.30 -7.95
N GLU A 151 12.33 8.42 -8.69
CA GLU A 151 12.12 7.03 -8.30
C GLU A 151 12.39 6.08 -9.45
N LEU A 152 12.94 4.92 -9.11
CA LEU A 152 13.17 3.79 -9.99
C LEU A 152 12.49 2.56 -9.41
N GLY A 153 11.67 1.88 -10.20
CA GLY A 153 10.99 0.63 -9.84
C GLY A 153 11.35 -0.48 -10.80
N VAL A 154 11.50 -1.69 -10.28
CA VAL A 154 11.63 -2.92 -11.07
C VAL A 154 10.59 -3.91 -10.56
N THR A 155 9.75 -4.39 -11.47
CA THR A 155 8.74 -5.41 -11.18
C THR A 155 9.02 -6.65 -12.01
N SER A 156 9.02 -7.81 -11.37
CA SER A 156 9.10 -9.12 -12.00
C SER A 156 7.88 -9.95 -11.58
N ASP A 157 7.01 -10.30 -12.52
CA ASP A 157 5.72 -10.98 -12.25
C ASP A 157 5.59 -12.26 -13.08
N PHE A 158 5.93 -13.38 -12.46
CA PHE A 158 5.83 -14.73 -13.03
C PHE A 158 4.65 -15.52 -12.45
N ARG A 159 3.65 -14.85 -11.89
CA ARG A 159 2.44 -15.49 -11.38
C ARG A 159 1.55 -15.98 -12.53
N ASP A 160 0.88 -17.09 -12.30
CA ASP A 160 -0.16 -17.63 -13.20
C ASP A 160 -1.38 -16.71 -13.32
N SER A 161 -1.67 -15.95 -12.26
CA SER A 161 -2.78 -14.97 -12.21
C SER A 161 -2.43 -13.78 -11.34
N LYS A 162 -2.81 -12.57 -11.77
CA LYS A 162 -2.64 -11.34 -10.96
C LYS A 162 -3.70 -11.21 -9.85
N THR A 163 -4.89 -11.77 -10.07
CA THR A 163 -6.06 -11.64 -9.17
C THR A 163 -6.22 -12.80 -8.20
N PHE A 164 -5.86 -14.01 -8.63
CA PHE A 164 -5.94 -15.24 -7.85
C PHE A 164 -4.69 -16.10 -8.13
N PRO A 165 -3.51 -15.67 -7.67
CA PRO A 165 -2.30 -16.43 -7.92
C PRO A 165 -2.33 -17.77 -7.18
N SER A 166 -2.01 -18.85 -7.91
CA SER A 166 -1.91 -20.20 -7.39
C SER A 166 -0.49 -20.76 -7.48
N THR A 167 0.28 -20.30 -8.46
CA THR A 167 1.69 -20.68 -8.66
C THR A 167 2.48 -19.49 -9.17
N GLY A 168 3.81 -19.57 -9.01
CA GLY A 168 4.73 -18.58 -9.53
C GLY A 168 5.28 -17.62 -8.49
N THR A 169 5.95 -16.60 -8.97
CA THR A 169 6.67 -15.62 -8.12
C THR A 169 6.37 -14.19 -8.55
N TYR A 170 6.45 -13.29 -7.60
CA TYR A 170 6.40 -11.85 -7.81
C TYR A 170 7.53 -11.22 -7.03
N PHE A 171 8.24 -10.27 -7.64
CA PHE A 171 9.24 -9.46 -6.97
C PHE A 171 9.12 -8.01 -7.39
N PHE A 172 9.23 -7.12 -6.43
CA PHE A 172 9.23 -5.68 -6.62
C PHE A 172 10.37 -5.04 -5.84
N LEU A 173 11.15 -4.23 -6.53
CA LEU A 173 12.20 -3.37 -5.98
C LEU A 173 11.87 -1.94 -6.33
N PHE A 174 11.97 -1.05 -5.35
CA PHE A 174 11.70 0.37 -5.51
C PHE A 174 12.76 1.18 -4.78
N TYR A 175 13.33 2.14 -5.47
CA TYR A 175 14.30 3.08 -4.90
C TYR A 175 13.89 4.50 -5.21
N LYS A 176 13.84 5.37 -4.20
CA LYS A 176 13.40 6.75 -4.32
C LYS A 176 14.40 7.68 -3.63
N VAL A 177 14.74 8.77 -4.30
CA VAL A 177 15.66 9.81 -3.80
C VAL A 177 14.90 11.12 -3.68
N TYR A 178 15.06 11.76 -2.56
CA TYR A 178 14.55 13.11 -2.26
C TYR A 178 15.74 14.06 -2.08
N PRO A 179 16.21 14.73 -3.14
CA PRO A 179 17.31 15.69 -3.05
C PRO A 179 16.88 16.93 -2.27
N LYS A 180 17.84 17.60 -1.65
CA LYS A 180 17.63 18.84 -0.90
C LYS A 180 17.42 20.03 -1.85
N PHE A 181 16.23 20.15 -2.47
CA PHE A 181 15.90 21.30 -3.32
C PHE A 181 15.30 22.49 -2.56
N TYR A 182 14.69 22.24 -1.40
CA TYR A 182 14.02 23.26 -0.59
C TYR A 182 14.72 23.38 0.76
N GLU A 183 14.73 24.57 1.36
CA GLU A 183 15.42 24.85 2.63
C GLU A 183 14.95 23.98 3.78
N ASN A 184 13.66 23.66 3.83
CA ASN A 184 13.05 22.81 4.86
C ASN A 184 13.15 21.30 4.56
N MET A 185 13.99 20.91 3.61
CA MET A 185 14.25 19.50 3.26
C MET A 185 15.67 19.09 3.57
N ASN A 186 15.82 17.84 4.01
CA ASN A 186 17.08 17.11 4.01
C ASN A 186 17.13 16.13 2.85
N LEU A 187 18.36 15.78 2.42
CA LEU A 187 18.56 14.66 1.51
C LEU A 187 18.20 13.36 2.23
N TYR A 188 17.29 12.59 1.68
CA TYR A 188 17.03 11.23 2.12
C TYR A 188 16.64 10.32 0.95
N GLN A 189 16.73 9.03 1.19
CA GLN A 189 16.49 8.00 0.21
C GLN A 189 15.59 6.92 0.82
N LYS A 190 14.83 6.23 0.00
CA LYS A 190 13.93 5.15 0.40
C LYS A 190 14.15 3.95 -0.50
N LEU A 191 14.38 2.79 0.10
CA LEU A 191 14.44 1.51 -0.58
C LEU A 191 13.30 0.63 -0.09
N LYS A 192 12.56 -0.01 -1.00
CA LYS A 192 11.47 -0.94 -0.68
C LYS A 192 11.59 -2.21 -1.49
N ILE A 193 11.32 -3.34 -0.86
CA ILE A 193 11.28 -4.66 -1.48
C ILE A 193 9.96 -5.36 -1.13
N ASP A 194 9.43 -6.17 -2.06
CA ASP A 194 8.28 -7.06 -1.86
C ASP A 194 8.49 -8.32 -2.69
N GLY A 195 8.64 -9.46 -2.05
CA GLY A 195 8.80 -10.76 -2.68
C GLY A 195 7.65 -11.68 -2.31
N ARG A 196 7.12 -12.41 -3.29
CA ARG A 196 5.98 -13.31 -3.12
C ARG A 196 6.22 -14.61 -3.86
N VAL A 197 5.85 -15.73 -3.24
CA VAL A 197 5.94 -17.07 -3.83
C VAL A 197 4.62 -17.79 -3.61
N TYR A 198 4.14 -18.45 -4.64
CA TYR A 198 2.89 -19.22 -4.61
C TYR A 198 3.16 -20.62 -5.11
N PHE A 199 2.65 -21.61 -4.42
CA PHE A 199 2.76 -23.00 -4.83
C PHE A 199 1.62 -23.86 -4.28
N ASN A 200 1.34 -24.95 -4.98
CA ASN A 200 0.33 -25.92 -4.61
C ASN A 200 1.04 -27.13 -3.96
N PRO A 201 1.00 -27.28 -2.63
CA PRO A 201 1.58 -28.46 -2.00
C PRO A 201 0.82 -29.73 -2.42
N GLU A 202 1.50 -30.74 -2.95
CA GLU A 202 0.89 -31.98 -3.43
C GLU A 202 0.11 -32.73 -2.33
N PHE A 203 0.59 -32.65 -1.09
CA PHE A 203 -0.03 -33.31 0.07
C PHE A 203 -1.33 -32.62 0.55
N LEU A 204 -1.61 -31.39 0.08
CA LEU A 204 -2.83 -30.64 0.38
C LEU A 204 -3.60 -30.38 -0.92
N ASN A 205 -4.38 -31.35 -1.37
CA ASN A 205 -5.11 -31.33 -2.64
C ASN A 205 -5.77 -29.97 -2.96
N LYS A 206 -5.36 -29.36 -4.09
CA LYS A 206 -5.88 -28.06 -4.60
C LYS A 206 -5.67 -26.85 -3.67
N SER A 207 -4.94 -26.99 -2.58
CA SER A 207 -4.61 -25.86 -1.72
C SER A 207 -3.55 -24.96 -2.34
N ILE A 208 -3.47 -23.73 -1.88
CA ILE A 208 -2.44 -22.76 -2.28
C ILE A 208 -1.74 -22.31 -1.01
N LEU A 209 -0.42 -22.47 -0.96
CA LEU A 209 0.42 -21.83 0.03
C LEU A 209 1.06 -20.59 -0.62
N ALA A 210 0.75 -19.43 -0.07
CA ALA A 210 1.32 -18.17 -0.50
C ALA A 210 2.22 -17.62 0.61
N LEU A 211 3.46 -17.30 0.26
CA LEU A 211 4.45 -16.70 1.15
C LEU A 211 4.82 -15.32 0.63
N ARG A 212 4.96 -14.36 1.54
CA ARG A 212 5.40 -13.00 1.21
C ARG A 212 6.39 -12.51 2.25
N PHE A 213 7.42 -11.84 1.77
CA PHE A 213 8.30 -11.04 2.59
C PHE A 213 8.38 -9.64 2.01
N GLY A 214 8.51 -8.65 2.87
CA GLY A 214 8.66 -7.28 2.44
C GLY A 214 9.44 -6.46 3.44
N GLY A 215 10.02 -5.38 2.96
CA GLY A 215 10.77 -4.46 3.78
C GLY A 215 10.92 -3.10 3.12
N GLU A 216 11.16 -2.11 3.96
CA GLU A 216 11.42 -0.73 3.55
C GLU A 216 12.48 -0.14 4.47
N LYS A 217 13.37 0.68 3.92
CA LYS A 217 14.39 1.40 4.69
C LYS A 217 14.57 2.81 4.17
N ASN A 218 14.62 3.75 5.08
CA ASN A 218 15.03 5.12 4.83
C ASN A 218 16.51 5.31 5.17
N PHE A 219 17.19 6.12 4.38
CA PHE A 219 18.56 6.57 4.60
C PHE A 219 18.56 8.09 4.67
N GLY A 220 19.22 8.66 5.68
CA GLY A 220 19.23 10.10 5.94
C GLY A 220 18.07 10.57 6.82
N THR A 221 17.89 11.88 6.93
CA THR A 221 16.86 12.48 7.79
C THR A 221 15.60 12.75 6.98
N TYR A 222 14.54 12.03 7.26
CA TYR A 222 13.26 12.07 6.55
C TYR A 222 12.14 12.67 7.42
N PRO A 223 11.08 13.25 6.82
CA PRO A 223 9.94 13.75 7.58
C PRO A 223 9.10 12.58 8.14
N PHE A 224 8.40 12.82 9.28
CA PHE A 224 7.67 11.76 9.99
C PHE A 224 6.69 10.98 9.09
N PHE A 225 6.00 11.67 8.16
CA PHE A 225 5.04 11.04 7.25
C PHE A 225 5.69 10.16 6.17
N ASP A 226 7.00 10.20 6.01
CA ASP A 226 7.78 9.30 5.17
C ASP A 226 8.55 8.24 5.99
N ALA A 227 8.27 8.10 7.30
CA ALA A 227 8.82 7.01 8.09
C ALA A 227 8.42 5.63 7.50
N CYS A 228 9.14 4.60 7.86
CA CYS A 228 8.81 3.23 7.49
C CYS A 228 7.74 2.70 8.44
N TYR A 229 6.50 2.59 7.94
CA TYR A 229 5.33 2.21 8.73
C TYR A 229 4.96 0.74 8.58
N LEU A 230 4.69 0.08 9.71
CA LEU A 230 4.26 -1.30 9.80
C LEU A 230 2.93 -1.39 10.55
N GLY A 231 1.99 -2.18 10.03
CA GLY A 231 0.62 -2.35 10.57
C GLY A 231 -0.45 -2.11 9.51
N GLY A 232 -1.60 -2.76 9.68
CA GLY A 232 -2.72 -2.70 8.75
C GLY A 232 -2.74 -3.83 7.72
N LYS A 233 -3.77 -3.84 6.91
CA LYS A 233 -4.11 -4.93 5.97
C LYS A 233 -3.03 -5.30 4.96
N GLU A 234 -2.05 -4.44 4.72
CA GLU A 234 -1.03 -4.65 3.69
C GLU A 234 0.18 -5.45 4.22
N ASN A 235 0.48 -5.40 5.52
CA ASN A 235 1.68 -6.04 6.07
C ASN A 235 1.49 -6.75 7.42
N LEU A 236 0.66 -6.23 8.35
CA LEU A 236 0.28 -6.91 9.60
C LEU A 236 -1.22 -6.73 9.84
N ARG A 237 -2.01 -7.68 9.36
CA ARG A 237 -3.48 -7.59 9.29
C ARG A 237 -4.18 -7.45 10.64
N ALA A 238 -3.60 -7.97 11.71
CA ALA A 238 -4.19 -7.89 13.04
C ALA A 238 -3.70 -6.69 13.89
N TYR A 239 -3.07 -5.71 13.26
CA TYR A 239 -2.71 -4.43 13.87
C TYR A 239 -3.38 -3.28 13.13
N VAL A 240 -3.62 -2.16 13.80
CA VAL A 240 -4.15 -0.95 13.16
C VAL A 240 -3.18 -0.42 12.09
N LEU A 241 -3.70 0.33 11.15
CA LEU A 241 -2.89 0.91 10.07
C LEU A 241 -1.78 1.80 10.65
N GLU A 242 -0.52 1.60 10.15
CA GLU A 242 0.64 2.39 10.55
C GLU A 242 0.98 2.31 12.05
N ARG A 243 0.68 1.14 12.68
CA ARG A 243 0.83 0.93 14.13
C ARG A 243 2.24 1.17 14.66
N PHE A 244 3.26 0.80 13.90
CA PHE A 244 4.66 0.94 14.27
C PHE A 244 5.39 1.77 13.22
N SER A 245 6.28 2.65 13.64
CA SER A 245 7.10 3.49 12.76
C SER A 245 8.59 3.38 13.09
N GLY A 246 9.45 3.43 12.08
CA GLY A 246 10.90 3.36 12.27
C GLY A 246 11.67 3.82 11.04
N ASP A 247 13.00 3.64 11.08
CA ASP A 247 13.88 3.93 9.95
C ASP A 247 13.81 2.84 8.87
N ALA A 248 13.47 1.61 9.31
CA ALA A 248 13.22 0.49 8.43
C ALA A 248 12.15 -0.43 9.03
N TYR A 249 11.56 -1.29 8.20
CA TYR A 249 10.79 -2.45 8.66
C TYR A 249 11.10 -3.69 7.83
N LEU A 250 10.83 -4.85 8.42
CA LEU A 250 10.70 -6.13 7.74
C LEU A 250 9.41 -6.82 8.20
N PHE A 251 8.77 -7.55 7.29
CA PHE A 251 7.65 -8.42 7.62
C PHE A 251 7.66 -9.70 6.80
N PHE A 252 7.02 -10.73 7.34
CA PHE A 252 6.78 -12.01 6.71
C PHE A 252 5.29 -12.36 6.86
N GLN A 253 4.71 -12.89 5.79
CA GLN A 253 3.31 -13.33 5.76
C GLN A 253 3.24 -14.71 5.11
N SER A 254 2.34 -15.55 5.63
CA SER A 254 1.97 -16.82 4.99
C SER A 254 0.46 -16.97 4.98
N ASP A 255 -0.09 -17.36 3.83
CA ASP A 255 -1.50 -17.67 3.63
C ASP A 255 -1.64 -19.10 3.15
N LEU A 256 -2.44 -19.90 3.84
CA LEU A 256 -2.89 -21.21 3.37
C LEU A 256 -4.35 -21.07 2.90
N ARG A 257 -4.58 -21.22 1.59
CA ARG A 257 -5.89 -21.07 0.96
C ARG A 257 -6.41 -22.46 0.59
N LEU A 258 -7.54 -22.84 1.16
CA LEU A 258 -8.16 -24.17 0.97
C LEU A 258 -9.49 -24.00 0.25
N PRO A 259 -9.62 -24.41 -1.03
CA PRO A 259 -10.90 -24.48 -1.70
C PRO A 259 -11.73 -25.62 -1.11
N ILE A 260 -12.98 -25.33 -0.73
CA ILE A 260 -13.89 -26.31 -0.13
C ILE A 260 -14.89 -26.82 -1.15
N SER A 261 -15.54 -25.90 -1.88
CA SER A 261 -16.66 -26.26 -2.76
C SER A 261 -16.73 -25.35 -3.99
N ASN A 262 -17.25 -25.92 -5.06
CA ASN A 262 -17.74 -25.13 -6.18
C ASN A 262 -19.20 -24.78 -5.93
N ILE A 263 -19.53 -23.51 -6.00
CA ILE A 263 -20.89 -23.00 -5.77
C ILE A 263 -21.41 -22.41 -7.07
N LYS A 264 -22.67 -22.71 -7.37
CA LYS A 264 -23.41 -22.09 -8.47
C LYS A 264 -24.64 -21.39 -7.87
N ILE A 265 -24.52 -20.07 -7.67
CA ILE A 265 -25.64 -19.21 -7.23
C ILE A 265 -26.21 -18.50 -8.45
N ILE A 266 -25.67 -17.34 -8.80
CA ILE A 266 -25.97 -16.60 -10.04
C ILE A 266 -24.85 -16.85 -11.05
N VAL A 267 -23.60 -16.93 -10.57
CA VAL A 267 -22.38 -17.21 -11.34
C VAL A 267 -21.66 -18.42 -10.72
N ASN A 268 -20.92 -19.15 -11.56
CA ASN A 268 -20.07 -20.22 -11.07
C ASN A 268 -18.91 -19.61 -10.26
N GLY A 269 -18.73 -20.07 -9.05
CA GLY A 269 -17.69 -19.62 -8.14
C GLY A 269 -17.11 -20.75 -7.30
N LYS A 270 -16.02 -20.45 -6.63
CA LYS A 270 -15.35 -21.31 -5.66
C LYS A 270 -15.46 -20.69 -4.27
N LEU A 271 -15.83 -21.46 -3.30
CA LEU A 271 -15.80 -21.10 -1.88
C LEU A 271 -14.63 -21.79 -1.21
N GLY A 272 -13.95 -21.10 -0.33
CA GLY A 272 -12.88 -21.69 0.46
C GLY A 272 -12.64 -20.97 1.78
N ILE A 273 -11.74 -21.53 2.55
CA ILE A 273 -11.23 -20.95 3.78
C ILE A 273 -9.77 -20.55 3.62
N LEU A 274 -9.35 -19.66 4.48
CA LEU A 274 -7.99 -19.11 4.55
C LEU A 274 -7.52 -19.17 6.00
N ALA A 275 -6.31 -19.61 6.21
CA ALA A 275 -5.57 -19.41 7.46
C ALA A 275 -4.32 -18.59 7.16
N PHE A 276 -3.94 -17.70 8.05
CA PHE A 276 -2.74 -16.90 7.87
C PHE A 276 -1.94 -16.73 9.16
N ALA A 277 -0.63 -16.56 9.00
CA ALA A 277 0.29 -16.18 10.05
C ALA A 277 1.26 -15.11 9.52
N GLU A 278 1.55 -14.13 10.35
CA GLU A 278 2.37 -12.98 9.98
C GLU A 278 3.25 -12.57 11.15
N THR A 279 4.35 -11.93 10.84
CA THR A 279 5.17 -11.23 11.82
C THR A 279 5.93 -10.10 11.16
N GLY A 280 6.23 -9.07 11.94
CA GLY A 280 7.02 -7.95 11.47
C GLY A 280 7.66 -7.18 12.60
N LYS A 281 8.62 -6.34 12.22
CA LYS A 281 9.38 -5.51 13.15
C LYS A 281 9.82 -4.23 12.46
N VAL A 282 9.79 -3.11 13.17
CA VAL A 282 10.48 -1.89 12.74
C VAL A 282 11.87 -1.83 13.36
N PHE A 283 12.78 -1.13 12.70
CA PHE A 283 14.14 -0.90 13.15
C PHE A 283 14.34 0.60 13.36
N THR A 284 14.98 0.95 14.46
CA THR A 284 15.32 2.30 14.88
C THR A 284 16.78 2.34 15.32
N ASP A 285 17.29 3.53 15.60
CA ASP A 285 18.59 3.73 16.27
C ASP A 285 18.65 3.11 17.69
N ILE A 286 17.49 2.92 18.33
CA ILE A 286 17.40 2.22 19.63
C ILE A 286 17.14 0.73 19.37
N PRO A 287 18.12 -0.15 19.58
CA PRO A 287 17.95 -1.58 19.29
C PRO A 287 16.98 -2.24 20.28
N ASP A 288 16.06 -3.00 19.75
CA ASP A 288 15.17 -3.89 20.50
C ASP A 288 15.08 -5.27 19.81
N LYS A 289 14.45 -6.25 20.45
CA LYS A 289 14.27 -7.61 19.91
C LYS A 289 12.80 -7.97 19.69
N LYS A 290 11.88 -7.01 19.82
CA LYS A 290 10.44 -7.28 19.78
C LYS A 290 9.96 -7.44 18.35
N TRP A 291 9.39 -8.58 18.04
CA TRP A 291 8.61 -8.86 16.84
C TRP A 291 7.12 -8.82 17.17
N HIS A 292 6.31 -8.51 16.17
CA HIS A 292 4.86 -8.39 16.30
C HIS A 292 4.17 -9.53 15.52
N PRO A 293 3.96 -10.70 16.15
CA PRO A 293 3.26 -11.80 15.51
C PRO A 293 1.76 -11.52 15.44
N SER A 294 1.13 -12.00 14.37
CA SER A 294 -0.31 -12.08 14.24
C SER A 294 -0.71 -13.32 13.45
N PHE A 295 -1.93 -13.79 13.66
CA PHE A 295 -2.49 -14.91 12.95
C PHE A 295 -4.00 -14.71 12.75
N GLY A 296 -4.60 -15.51 11.89
CA GLY A 296 -6.03 -15.42 11.70
C GLY A 296 -6.55 -16.41 10.68
N SER A 297 -7.82 -16.25 10.40
CA SER A 297 -8.52 -17.07 9.42
C SER A 297 -9.52 -16.25 8.63
N GLY A 298 -10.05 -16.83 7.57
CA GLY A 298 -11.03 -16.15 6.75
C GLY A 298 -11.81 -17.09 5.86
N ILE A 299 -12.84 -16.54 5.24
CA ILE A 299 -13.65 -17.21 4.21
C ILE A 299 -13.47 -16.40 2.93
N TRP A 300 -13.31 -17.09 1.81
CA TRP A 300 -13.22 -16.44 0.52
C TRP A 300 -14.18 -17.04 -0.50
N PHE A 301 -14.67 -16.18 -1.38
CA PHE A 301 -15.43 -16.53 -2.56
C PHE A 301 -14.77 -15.95 -3.79
N SER A 302 -14.58 -16.78 -4.81
CA SER A 302 -13.96 -16.40 -6.08
C SER A 302 -14.87 -16.79 -7.23
N ALA A 303 -15.24 -15.86 -8.08
CA ALA A 303 -16.14 -16.05 -9.22
C ALA A 303 -15.52 -15.54 -10.53
N ILE A 304 -16.25 -15.75 -11.65
CA ILE A 304 -15.91 -15.25 -12.99
C ILE A 304 -14.46 -15.62 -13.35
N LYS A 305 -14.16 -16.93 -13.33
CA LYS A 305 -12.82 -17.47 -13.61
C LYS A 305 -11.73 -16.85 -12.72
N ASN A 306 -12.03 -16.66 -11.42
CA ASN A 306 -11.15 -16.08 -10.40
C ASN A 306 -10.83 -14.57 -10.60
N THR A 307 -11.61 -13.85 -11.40
CA THR A 307 -11.45 -12.40 -11.59
C THR A 307 -12.10 -11.61 -10.46
N PHE A 308 -13.23 -12.06 -9.94
CA PHE A 308 -13.94 -11.44 -8.84
C PHE A 308 -13.71 -12.23 -7.55
N ASN A 309 -13.15 -11.61 -6.54
CA ASN A 309 -12.86 -12.22 -5.25
C ASN A 309 -13.47 -11.38 -4.13
N ILE A 310 -14.03 -12.04 -3.13
CA ILE A 310 -14.40 -11.46 -1.84
C ILE A 310 -13.76 -12.31 -0.76
N VAL A 311 -13.05 -11.67 0.16
CA VAL A 311 -12.37 -12.33 1.27
C VAL A 311 -12.76 -11.62 2.56
N TYR A 312 -13.31 -12.36 3.51
CA TYR A 312 -13.53 -11.89 4.87
C TYR A 312 -12.50 -12.54 5.79
N ASN A 313 -11.79 -11.73 6.56
CA ASN A 313 -10.73 -12.17 7.47
C ASN A 313 -11.00 -11.71 8.89
N ILE A 314 -10.65 -12.58 9.85
CA ILE A 314 -10.52 -12.26 11.27
C ILE A 314 -9.05 -12.44 11.65
N GLY A 315 -8.43 -11.42 12.19
CA GLY A 315 -7.04 -11.42 12.63
C GLY A 315 -6.92 -11.20 14.14
N PHE A 316 -5.96 -11.86 14.74
CA PHE A 316 -5.68 -11.84 16.18
C PHE A 316 -4.25 -11.38 16.42
N SER A 317 -4.08 -10.41 17.29
CA SER A 317 -2.80 -9.94 17.79
C SER A 317 -2.86 -9.80 19.32
N ASN A 318 -1.76 -9.39 19.93
CA ASN A 318 -1.73 -9.07 21.36
C ASN A 318 -2.40 -7.72 21.71
N GLU A 319 -2.79 -6.92 20.72
CA GLU A 319 -3.42 -5.61 20.93
C GLU A 319 -4.92 -5.64 20.67
N LEU A 320 -5.35 -6.31 19.60
CA LEU A 320 -6.76 -6.29 19.20
C LEU A 320 -7.14 -7.46 18.28
N ILE A 321 -8.44 -7.63 18.09
CA ILE A 321 -9.04 -8.49 17.06
C ILE A 321 -9.51 -7.58 15.93
N THR A 322 -9.13 -7.93 14.70
CA THR A 322 -9.48 -7.16 13.50
C THR A 322 -10.42 -7.93 12.60
N HIS A 323 -11.27 -7.20 11.89
CA HIS A 323 -12.20 -7.74 10.91
C HIS A 323 -12.07 -6.96 9.60
N TYR A 324 -11.87 -7.66 8.48
CA TYR A 324 -11.81 -7.01 7.17
C TYR A 324 -12.61 -7.74 6.11
N VAL A 325 -13.20 -6.97 5.21
CA VAL A 325 -13.67 -7.43 3.91
C VAL A 325 -12.76 -6.87 2.83
N GLN A 326 -12.30 -7.71 1.93
CA GLN A 326 -11.41 -7.34 0.82
C GLN A 326 -11.92 -7.92 -0.50
N THR A 327 -11.66 -7.22 -1.60
CA THR A 327 -11.98 -7.69 -2.96
C THR A 327 -10.83 -8.43 -3.63
N LYS A 328 -9.73 -8.64 -2.91
CA LYS A 328 -8.56 -9.43 -3.33
C LYS A 328 -7.98 -10.14 -2.12
N PHE A 329 -7.16 -11.15 -2.34
CA PHE A 329 -6.35 -11.75 -1.26
C PHE A 329 -5.34 -10.72 -0.73
N GLY A 330 -4.82 -10.96 0.47
CA GLY A 330 -3.86 -10.04 1.10
C GLY A 330 -2.62 -9.77 0.23
N PHE A 331 -2.23 -10.75 -0.55
CA PHE A 331 -1.17 -10.62 -1.55
C PHE A 331 -1.28 -11.68 -2.65
#